data_37a1fdbead1e1bce895b5f67bcf1328a
#
_entry.id   37a1fdbead1e1bce895b5f67bcf1328a
#
_cell.length_a   1.000
_cell.length_b   1.000
_cell.length_c   1.000
_cell.angle_alpha   90.00
_cell.angle_beta   90.00
_cell.angle_gamma   90.00
#
_symmetry.space_group_name_H-M   'P 1'
#
loop_
_entity.id
_entity.type
_entity.pdbx_description
1 polymer ?
#
loop_
_entity_poly.entity_id
_entity_poly.type
_entity_poly.pdbx_seq_one_letter_code
_entity_poly.pdbx_strand_id
1 'polypeptide(L)'
;MLLLTNGTIATMDPARPMAEAAVVDGAYFAYVGGRADAEDFARRFSRGAWETLDLQGRFVMPGFNDSHLHFIHYVKTKLSVNLFGCTSLAEVQERLRRGLAGLEAGSGRWLLGEGWNQEQFTGERRFPTRRELDQVSTEYPILILRSCFHVGALNS
;
A
#
# COMPACT_ATOMS: atom_id res chain seq x y z
N MET A 1 -25.01 -4.13 19.30
CA MET A 1 -25.34 -3.03 18.35
C MET A 1 -24.34 -1.91 18.53
N LEU A 2 -23.80 -1.31 17.47
CA LEU A 2 -22.80 -0.24 17.50
C LEU A 2 -23.37 0.98 16.76
N LEU A 3 -23.39 2.14 17.40
CA LEU A 3 -23.76 3.42 16.81
C LEU A 3 -22.50 4.22 16.47
N LEU A 4 -22.31 4.52 15.18
CA LEU A 4 -21.30 5.42 14.65
C LEU A 4 -21.88 6.82 14.57
N THR A 5 -21.23 7.84 15.16
CA THR A 5 -21.76 9.21 15.21
C THR A 5 -20.66 10.27 15.24
N ASN A 6 -21.02 11.55 15.11
CA ASN A 6 -20.08 12.67 15.16
C ASN A 6 -18.98 12.59 14.08
N GLY A 7 -19.37 12.29 12.83
CA GLY A 7 -18.50 12.26 11.66
C GLY A 7 -19.28 12.39 10.36
N THR A 8 -18.59 12.22 9.24
CA THR A 8 -19.21 12.22 7.91
C THR A 8 -19.02 10.84 7.28
N ILE A 9 -20.09 10.20 6.89
CA ILE A 9 -20.10 8.83 6.35
C ILE A 9 -20.45 8.87 4.87
N ALA A 10 -19.53 8.47 3.98
CA ALA A 10 -19.82 8.24 2.58
C ALA A 10 -20.53 6.89 2.41
N THR A 11 -21.74 6.90 1.88
CA THR A 11 -22.59 5.69 1.81
C THR A 11 -22.38 4.90 0.53
N MET A 12 -21.81 5.51 -0.51
CA MET A 12 -21.75 5.00 -1.89
C MET A 12 -23.16 4.80 -2.53
N ASP A 13 -24.22 5.27 -1.88
CA ASP A 13 -25.56 5.29 -2.43
C ASP A 13 -25.82 6.64 -3.12
N PRO A 14 -26.08 6.68 -4.45
CA PRO A 14 -26.35 7.93 -5.16
C PRO A 14 -27.57 8.70 -4.62
N ALA A 15 -28.54 8.01 -4.05
CA ALA A 15 -29.74 8.64 -3.47
C ALA A 15 -29.45 9.33 -2.12
N ARG A 16 -28.42 8.88 -1.42
CA ARG A 16 -27.97 9.45 -0.14
C ARG A 16 -26.46 9.37 -0.03
N PRO A 17 -25.70 10.17 -0.74
CA PRO A 17 -24.24 10.02 -0.85
C PRO A 17 -23.51 10.21 0.49
N MET A 18 -24.09 10.97 1.43
CA MET A 18 -23.53 11.24 2.75
C MET A 18 -24.54 10.98 3.86
N ALA A 19 -24.05 10.54 5.01
CA ALA A 19 -24.81 10.37 6.24
C ALA A 19 -24.02 10.90 7.45
N GLU A 20 -24.73 11.20 8.54
CA GLU A 20 -24.16 11.70 9.80
C GLU A 20 -23.90 10.59 10.81
N ALA A 21 -24.64 9.49 10.67
CA ALA A 21 -24.56 8.36 11.59
C ALA A 21 -24.93 7.05 10.90
N ALA A 22 -24.47 5.95 11.49
CA ALA A 22 -24.87 4.60 11.11
C ALA A 22 -25.00 3.71 12.34
N VAL A 23 -25.94 2.76 12.28
CA VAL A 23 -26.10 1.71 13.29
C VAL A 23 -25.71 0.38 12.66
N VAL A 24 -24.77 -0.32 13.30
CA VAL A 24 -24.31 -1.65 12.89
C VAL A 24 -24.86 -2.68 13.89
N ASP A 25 -25.47 -3.74 13.37
CA ASP A 25 -25.91 -4.88 14.15
C ASP A 25 -25.34 -6.19 13.57
N GLY A 26 -24.43 -6.80 14.31
CA GLY A 26 -23.65 -7.92 13.80
C GLY A 26 -22.81 -7.51 12.57
N ALA A 27 -23.07 -8.12 11.44
CA ALA A 27 -22.38 -7.87 10.17
C ALA A 27 -23.10 -6.91 9.22
N TYR A 28 -24.19 -6.26 9.67
CA TYR A 28 -25.06 -5.46 8.79
C TYR A 28 -25.20 -4.02 9.27
N PHE A 29 -25.33 -3.10 8.32
CA PHE A 29 -25.83 -1.76 8.60
C PHE A 29 -27.34 -1.83 8.78
N ALA A 30 -27.80 -1.69 10.02
CA ALA A 30 -29.23 -1.70 10.36
C ALA A 30 -29.90 -0.35 10.07
N TYR A 31 -29.13 0.73 10.14
CA TYR A 31 -29.58 2.08 9.79
C TYR A 31 -28.39 2.91 9.28
N VAL A 32 -28.63 3.78 8.29
CA VAL A 32 -27.67 4.77 7.82
C VAL A 32 -28.41 6.05 7.49
N GLY A 33 -28.04 7.20 8.09
CA GLY A 33 -28.74 8.45 7.85
C GLY A 33 -28.39 9.57 8.82
N GLY A 34 -29.43 10.33 9.21
CA GLY A 34 -29.29 11.41 10.18
C GLY A 34 -28.98 10.90 11.58
N ARG A 35 -28.28 11.71 12.37
CA ARG A 35 -27.85 11.34 13.72
C ARG A 35 -29.05 11.05 14.66
N ALA A 36 -30.05 11.95 14.68
CA ALA A 36 -31.19 11.81 15.59
C ALA A 36 -31.98 10.53 15.34
N ASP A 37 -32.19 10.19 14.07
CA ASP A 37 -32.92 8.97 13.69
C ASP A 37 -32.07 7.71 14.01
N ALA A 38 -30.76 7.75 13.87
CA ALA A 38 -29.88 6.65 14.23
C ALA A 38 -29.90 6.38 15.75
N GLU A 39 -29.88 7.44 16.57
CA GLU A 39 -29.98 7.34 18.03
C GLU A 39 -31.36 6.77 18.46
N ASP A 40 -32.42 7.22 17.80
CA ASP A 40 -33.76 6.69 18.06
C ASP A 40 -33.89 5.24 17.63
N PHE A 41 -33.34 4.88 16.47
CA PHE A 41 -33.28 3.49 16.02
C PHE A 41 -32.53 2.61 17.03
N ALA A 42 -31.35 3.02 17.48
CA ALA A 42 -30.56 2.26 18.47
C ALA A 42 -31.34 2.09 19.79
N ARG A 43 -32.06 3.13 20.24
CA ARG A 43 -32.90 3.09 21.45
C ARG A 43 -34.06 2.11 21.33
N ARG A 44 -34.74 2.05 20.17
CA ARG A 44 -35.93 1.20 19.96
C ARG A 44 -35.57 -0.26 19.73
N PHE A 45 -34.46 -0.54 19.05
CA PHE A 45 -34.17 -1.87 18.55
C PHE A 45 -33.00 -2.57 19.24
N SER A 46 -32.20 -1.87 20.08
CA SER A 46 -31.20 -2.53 20.90
C SER A 46 -31.89 -3.35 22.01
N ARG A 47 -31.50 -4.58 22.17
CA ARG A 47 -31.98 -5.46 23.26
C ARG A 47 -31.30 -5.17 24.61
N GLY A 48 -30.95 -3.91 24.86
CA GLY A 48 -30.18 -3.47 26.03
C GLY A 48 -29.28 -2.29 25.72
N ALA A 49 -28.08 -2.26 26.24
CA ALA A 49 -27.09 -1.24 25.92
C ALA A 49 -26.51 -1.43 24.53
N TRP A 50 -26.21 -0.32 23.86
CA TRP A 50 -25.40 -0.30 22.65
C TRP A 50 -24.08 0.42 22.92
N GLU A 51 -23.09 0.12 22.12
CA GLU A 51 -21.81 0.81 22.11
C GLU A 51 -21.91 2.02 21.16
N THR A 52 -21.30 3.15 21.53
CA THR A 52 -21.20 4.31 20.65
C THR A 52 -19.75 4.59 20.32
N LEU A 53 -19.45 4.65 19.01
CA LEU A 53 -18.18 5.08 18.49
C LEU A 53 -18.26 6.53 18.04
N ASP A 54 -17.62 7.42 18.78
CA ASP A 54 -17.44 8.82 18.40
C ASP A 54 -16.38 8.93 17.31
N LEU A 55 -16.79 9.36 16.12
CA LEU A 55 -15.90 9.53 14.97
C LEU A 55 -15.03 10.78 15.05
N GLN A 56 -15.29 11.69 16.00
CA GLN A 56 -14.49 12.90 16.23
C GLN A 56 -14.32 13.77 14.98
N GLY A 57 -15.38 13.94 14.20
CA GLY A 57 -15.36 14.69 12.94
C GLY A 57 -14.69 13.96 11.76
N ARG A 58 -14.25 12.71 11.92
CA ARG A 58 -13.56 11.97 10.87
C ARG A 58 -14.52 11.56 9.75
N PHE A 59 -13.91 11.41 8.58
CA PHE A 59 -14.57 10.86 7.41
C PHE A 59 -14.51 9.32 7.43
N VAL A 60 -15.65 8.68 7.18
CA VAL A 60 -15.77 7.22 7.10
C VAL A 60 -16.31 6.83 5.73
N MET A 61 -15.75 5.81 5.15
CA MET A 61 -16.16 5.24 3.87
C MET A 61 -16.00 3.72 3.89
N PRO A 62 -16.70 2.97 3.01
CA PRO A 62 -16.42 1.55 2.82
C PRO A 62 -14.96 1.28 2.49
N GLY A 63 -14.44 0.15 2.98
CA GLY A 63 -13.10 -0.30 2.60
C GLY A 63 -12.99 -0.53 1.10
N PHE A 64 -11.80 -0.32 0.55
CA PHE A 64 -11.56 -0.56 -0.87
C PHE A 64 -11.68 -2.05 -1.21
N ASN A 65 -12.34 -2.32 -2.33
CA ASN A 65 -12.36 -3.63 -2.95
C ASN A 65 -11.61 -3.54 -4.28
N ASP A 66 -10.35 -3.98 -4.28
CA ASP A 66 -9.53 -4.00 -5.49
C ASP A 66 -9.86 -5.26 -6.30
N SER A 67 -10.62 -5.08 -7.37
CA SER A 67 -11.04 -6.18 -8.25
C SER A 67 -9.97 -6.57 -9.29
N HIS A 68 -8.87 -5.82 -9.39
CA HIS A 68 -7.75 -6.11 -10.30
C HIS A 68 -6.41 -5.89 -9.61
N LEU A 69 -5.95 -6.89 -8.86
CA LEU A 69 -4.69 -6.86 -8.12
C LEU A 69 -3.72 -7.91 -8.63
N HIS A 70 -2.51 -7.50 -8.99
CA HIS A 70 -1.37 -8.39 -9.24
C HIS A 70 -0.71 -8.79 -7.91
N PHE A 71 -1.42 -9.57 -7.10
CA PHE A 71 -1.03 -9.88 -5.72
C PHE A 71 0.36 -10.51 -5.61
N ILE A 72 0.69 -11.49 -6.46
CA ILE A 72 2.00 -12.15 -6.47
C ILE A 72 3.11 -11.13 -6.78
N HIS A 73 2.84 -10.21 -7.71
CA HIS A 73 3.80 -9.13 -8.02
C HIS A 73 4.01 -8.21 -6.81
N TYR A 74 2.93 -7.79 -6.16
CA TYR A 74 3.01 -6.99 -4.94
C TYR A 74 3.83 -7.69 -3.85
N VAL A 75 3.65 -9.00 -3.63
CA VAL A 75 4.46 -9.77 -2.67
C VAL A 75 5.94 -9.76 -3.06
N LYS A 76 6.27 -9.94 -4.35
CA LYS A 76 7.66 -9.87 -4.82
C LYS A 76 8.31 -8.53 -4.53
N THR A 77 7.59 -7.40 -4.68
CA THR A 77 8.13 -6.07 -4.37
C THR A 77 8.49 -5.90 -2.88
N LYS A 78 7.89 -6.69 -1.98
CA LYS A 78 8.24 -6.70 -0.54
C LYS A 78 9.49 -7.51 -0.23
N LEU A 79 9.90 -8.38 -1.13
CA LEU A 79 11.09 -9.22 -1.01
C LEU A 79 12.27 -8.67 -1.80
N SER A 80 12.07 -7.64 -2.60
CA SER A 80 13.08 -6.97 -3.40
C SER A 80 13.47 -5.61 -2.81
N VAL A 81 14.64 -5.11 -3.21
CA VAL A 81 15.06 -3.74 -2.90
C VAL A 81 14.19 -2.76 -3.68
N ASN A 82 13.52 -1.88 -2.97
CA ASN A 82 12.71 -0.83 -3.59
C ASN A 82 13.59 0.24 -4.24
N LEU A 83 13.57 0.33 -5.57
CA LEU A 83 14.30 1.30 -6.38
C LEU A 83 13.40 2.38 -6.99
N PHE A 84 12.10 2.37 -6.66
CA PHE A 84 11.19 3.44 -7.07
C PHE A 84 11.62 4.78 -6.47
N GLY A 85 11.54 5.82 -7.30
CA GLY A 85 11.90 7.19 -6.92
C GLY A 85 13.41 7.45 -6.81
N CYS A 86 14.30 6.49 -7.16
CA CYS A 86 15.72 6.78 -7.28
C CYS A 86 15.96 7.85 -8.34
N THR A 87 16.76 8.86 -7.98
CA THR A 87 17.07 10.01 -8.83
C THR A 87 18.47 9.94 -9.46
N SER A 88 19.23 8.89 -9.17
CA SER A 88 20.56 8.66 -9.73
C SER A 88 20.98 7.19 -9.67
N LEU A 89 21.99 6.82 -10.49
CA LEU A 89 22.65 5.50 -10.40
C LEU A 89 23.32 5.28 -9.05
N ALA A 90 23.90 6.32 -8.47
CA ALA A 90 24.53 6.23 -7.16
C ALA A 90 23.50 5.86 -6.06
N GLU A 91 22.30 6.42 -6.14
CA GLU A 91 21.22 6.07 -5.20
C GLU A 91 20.75 4.62 -5.41
N VAL A 92 20.64 4.15 -6.66
CA VAL A 92 20.33 2.75 -6.97
C VAL A 92 21.37 1.83 -6.33
N GLN A 93 22.67 2.10 -6.54
CA GLN A 93 23.75 1.32 -5.96
C GLN A 93 23.74 1.32 -4.43
N GLU A 94 23.46 2.47 -3.82
CA GLU A 94 23.41 2.60 -2.36
C GLU A 94 22.26 1.78 -1.75
N ARG A 95 21.08 1.83 -2.37
CA ARG A 95 19.95 0.99 -1.93
C ARG A 95 20.25 -0.49 -2.08
N LEU A 96 20.90 -0.90 -3.17
CA LEU A 96 21.34 -2.28 -3.37
C LEU A 96 22.38 -2.73 -2.32
N ARG A 97 23.38 -1.89 -1.97
CA ARG A 97 24.35 -2.21 -0.91
C ARG A 97 23.67 -2.43 0.45
N ARG A 98 22.66 -1.61 0.79
CA ARG A 98 21.88 -1.83 2.01
C ARG A 98 21.10 -3.15 1.96
N GLY A 99 20.57 -3.51 0.79
CA GLY A 99 19.88 -4.79 0.59
C GLY A 99 20.81 -5.99 0.77
N LEU A 100 22.07 -5.88 0.33
CA LEU A 100 23.09 -6.93 0.52
C LEU A 100 23.35 -7.22 2.00
N ALA A 101 23.36 -6.21 2.85
CA ALA A 101 23.60 -6.37 4.29
C ALA A 101 22.60 -7.30 4.98
N GLY A 102 21.44 -7.54 4.37
CA GLY A 102 20.41 -8.48 4.86
C GLY A 102 20.51 -9.89 4.28
N LEU A 103 21.50 -10.17 3.42
CA LEU A 103 21.68 -11.50 2.83
C LEU A 103 22.77 -12.27 3.57
N GLU A 104 22.50 -13.55 3.87
CA GLU A 104 23.51 -14.44 4.44
C GLU A 104 24.57 -14.80 3.40
N ALA A 105 25.84 -14.70 3.78
CA ALA A 105 26.97 -15.07 2.94
C ALA A 105 26.88 -16.54 2.49
N GLY A 106 27.10 -16.79 1.19
CA GLY A 106 27.06 -18.13 0.62
C GLY A 106 25.66 -18.76 0.49
N SER A 107 24.59 -18.00 0.74
CA SER A 107 23.20 -18.51 0.64
C SER A 107 22.76 -18.84 -0.78
N GLY A 108 23.50 -18.44 -1.81
CA GLY A 108 23.13 -18.57 -3.22
C GLY A 108 21.89 -17.72 -3.61
N ARG A 109 21.44 -16.85 -2.73
CA ARG A 109 20.26 -16.00 -2.97
C ARG A 109 20.59 -14.83 -3.88
N TRP A 110 19.67 -14.48 -4.74
CA TRP A 110 19.76 -13.30 -5.59
C TRP A 110 19.37 -12.04 -4.81
N LEU A 111 20.10 -10.95 -5.05
CA LEU A 111 19.62 -9.63 -4.70
C LEU A 111 18.72 -9.12 -5.83
N LEU A 112 17.44 -8.98 -5.53
CA LEU A 112 16.47 -8.43 -6.47
C LEU A 112 16.21 -6.98 -6.15
N GLY A 113 16.19 -6.11 -7.16
CA GLY A 113 15.78 -4.71 -7.03
C GLY A 113 14.73 -4.35 -8.09
N GLU A 114 13.74 -3.55 -7.73
CA GLU A 114 12.65 -3.22 -8.65
C GLU A 114 12.29 -1.74 -8.61
N GLY A 115 12.00 -1.17 -9.78
CA GLY A 115 11.37 0.13 -9.87
C GLY A 115 12.27 1.29 -10.32
N TRP A 116 13.55 1.04 -10.67
CA TRP A 116 14.38 2.12 -11.21
C TRP A 116 13.81 2.66 -12.52
N ASN A 117 14.02 3.96 -12.78
CA ASN A 117 13.65 4.62 -14.03
C ASN A 117 14.66 5.71 -14.35
N GLN A 118 15.44 5.50 -15.42
CA GLN A 118 16.48 6.45 -15.86
C GLN A 118 15.92 7.84 -16.22
N GLU A 119 14.64 7.95 -16.55
CA GLU A 119 14.01 9.26 -16.86
C GLU A 119 13.90 10.15 -15.63
N GLN A 120 13.92 9.56 -14.42
CA GLN A 120 13.94 10.27 -13.15
C GLN A 120 15.35 10.67 -12.70
N PHE A 121 16.40 10.21 -13.38
CA PHE A 121 17.76 10.55 -13.01
C PHE A 121 18.07 12.01 -13.32
N THR A 122 18.63 12.71 -12.34
CA THR A 122 18.99 14.13 -12.43
C THR A 122 20.29 14.36 -13.20
N GLY A 123 21.11 13.31 -13.37
CA GLY A 123 22.36 13.34 -14.15
C GLY A 123 22.19 12.65 -15.51
N GLU A 124 23.10 11.71 -15.79
CA GLU A 124 23.07 10.92 -17.01
C GLU A 124 21.84 9.97 -17.04
N ARG A 125 20.96 10.20 -17.99
CA ARG A 125 19.70 9.46 -18.15
C ARG A 125 19.89 8.21 -19.01
N ARG A 126 20.72 7.27 -18.53
CA ARG A 126 20.96 6.00 -19.21
C ARG A 126 20.57 4.81 -18.32
N PHE A 127 20.47 3.66 -18.93
CA PHE A 127 20.22 2.41 -18.22
C PHE A 127 21.45 2.03 -17.36
N PRO A 128 21.22 1.46 -16.18
CA PRO A 128 22.27 0.78 -15.42
C PRO A 128 22.89 -0.33 -16.26
N THR A 129 24.20 -0.44 -16.21
CA THR A 129 24.94 -1.51 -16.89
C THR A 129 25.50 -2.52 -15.88
N ARG A 130 25.99 -3.63 -16.36
CA ARG A 130 26.68 -4.62 -15.57
C ARG A 130 27.79 -4.01 -14.69
N ARG A 131 28.56 -3.08 -15.25
CA ARG A 131 29.70 -2.46 -14.55
C ARG A 131 29.30 -1.70 -13.28
N GLU A 132 28.17 -1.01 -13.31
CA GLU A 132 27.68 -0.32 -12.12
C GLU A 132 27.18 -1.32 -11.07
N LEU A 133 26.60 -2.45 -11.50
CA LEU A 133 26.15 -3.48 -10.58
C LEU A 133 27.32 -4.28 -9.99
N ASP A 134 28.40 -4.51 -10.77
CA ASP A 134 29.65 -5.10 -10.29
C ASP A 134 30.31 -4.26 -9.18
N GLN A 135 30.13 -2.94 -9.19
CA GLN A 135 30.59 -2.06 -8.10
C GLN A 135 29.78 -2.23 -6.80
N VAL A 136 28.62 -2.85 -6.88
CA VAL A 136 27.83 -3.22 -5.71
C VAL A 136 28.29 -4.57 -5.17
N SER A 137 28.35 -5.58 -6.03
CA SER A 137 28.89 -6.91 -5.70
C SER A 137 29.17 -7.71 -6.97
N THR A 138 30.23 -8.53 -6.91
CA THR A 138 30.52 -9.61 -7.86
C THR A 138 30.36 -11.00 -7.24
N GLU A 139 30.07 -11.07 -5.93
CA GLU A 139 29.90 -12.32 -5.19
C GLU A 139 28.42 -12.77 -5.16
N TYR A 140 27.50 -11.80 -5.11
CA TYR A 140 26.08 -12.07 -5.11
C TYR A 140 25.49 -11.76 -6.48
N PRO A 141 24.67 -12.65 -7.05
CA PRO A 141 23.94 -12.34 -8.27
C PRO A 141 22.92 -11.25 -8.02
N ILE A 142 22.96 -10.20 -8.82
CA ILE A 142 22.09 -9.03 -8.73
C ILE A 142 21.25 -8.93 -9.99
N LEU A 143 19.94 -8.84 -9.84
CA LEU A 143 19.00 -8.49 -10.91
C LEU A 143 18.18 -7.27 -10.49
N ILE A 144 18.22 -6.23 -11.32
CA ILE A 144 17.34 -5.07 -11.12
C ILE A 144 16.38 -4.90 -12.30
N LEU A 145 15.10 -4.70 -12.00
CA LEU A 145 14.04 -4.50 -12.98
C LEU A 145 13.63 -3.03 -13.04
N ARG A 146 13.48 -2.52 -14.25
CA ARG A 146 12.93 -1.18 -14.50
C ARG A 146 11.46 -1.11 -14.05
N SER A 147 10.96 0.08 -13.78
CA SER A 147 9.57 0.33 -13.37
C SER A 147 8.50 -0.24 -14.31
N CYS A 148 8.84 -0.50 -15.57
CA CYS A 148 7.95 -1.16 -16.54
C CYS A 148 8.00 -2.70 -16.47
N PHE A 149 8.94 -3.29 -15.71
CA PHE A 149 9.18 -4.74 -15.58
C PHE A 149 9.54 -5.51 -16.87
N HIS A 150 9.82 -4.80 -17.97
CA HIS A 150 10.22 -5.41 -19.25
C HIS A 150 11.72 -5.29 -19.55
N VAL A 151 12.43 -4.51 -18.76
CA VAL A 151 13.87 -4.27 -18.90
C VAL A 151 14.56 -4.56 -17.58
N GLY A 152 15.61 -5.34 -17.63
CA GLY A 152 16.45 -5.66 -16.48
C GLY A 152 17.94 -5.44 -16.75
N ALA A 153 18.71 -5.28 -15.70
CA ALA A 153 20.17 -5.31 -15.71
C ALA A 153 20.67 -6.32 -14.68
N LEU A 154 21.75 -7.02 -15.03
CA LEU A 154 22.43 -7.98 -14.16
C LEU A 154 23.88 -7.58 -13.98
N ASN A 155 24.48 -8.04 -12.88
CA ASN A 155 25.93 -8.01 -12.68
C ASN A 155 26.63 -9.18 -13.40
N SER A 156 27.95 -9.32 -13.21
CA SER A 156 28.76 -10.43 -13.75
C SER A 156 28.46 -11.75 -13.10
#